data_3aad5a89ccdedf1ebbf8749121677714
#
_entry.id   3aad5a89ccdedf1ebbf8749121677714
#
_cell.length_a   1.000
_cell.length_b   1.000
_cell.length_c   1.000
_cell.angle_alpha   90.00
_cell.angle_beta   90.00
_cell.angle_gamma   90.00
#
_symmetry.space_group_name_H-M   'P 1'
#
loop_
_entity.id
_entity.type
_entity.pdbx_description
1 polymer ?
#
loop_
_entity_poly.entity_id
_entity_poly.type
_entity_poly.pdbx_seq_one_letter_code
_entity_poly.pdbx_strand_id
1 'polypeptide(L)'
;LIPQVGVITDIHEETPDVKTFCVTAPDGGKLFEHMPGQCAMVCAPGVSEGMFSITSSPTNKEYQEFSIKRCGDLTSYLHSLQVGDEITVRGPYGNHFPVEDKLKGKNLLFIAGGIGLAPLRSVINYVLDNRDDYGTVDILYGSRSADDLVKLKEIQEVWMNARSEERR
;
A
#
# COMPACT_ATOMS: atom_id res chain seq x y z
N LEU A 1 -11.94 13.36 11.51
CA LEU A 1 -11.16 13.62 10.30
C LEU A 1 -12.11 14.02 9.17
N ILE A 2 -11.77 15.11 8.48
CA ILE A 2 -12.58 15.64 7.37
C ILE A 2 -12.24 14.84 6.11
N PRO A 3 -13.24 14.35 5.33
CA PRO A 3 -12.99 13.74 4.03
C PRO A 3 -12.32 14.74 3.07
N GLN A 4 -11.34 14.27 2.33
CA GLN A 4 -10.64 15.03 1.29
C GLN A 4 -10.95 14.40 -0.08
N VAL A 5 -11.02 15.24 -1.11
CA VAL A 5 -11.13 14.75 -2.49
C VAL A 5 -9.77 14.20 -2.90
N GLY A 6 -9.78 12.98 -3.40
CA GLY A 6 -8.62 12.32 -4.00
C GLY A 6 -8.86 12.08 -5.49
N VAL A 7 -7.86 12.38 -6.31
CA VAL A 7 -7.90 12.11 -7.75
C VAL A 7 -7.11 10.84 -8.03
N ILE A 8 -7.71 9.90 -8.75
CA ILE A 8 -7.02 8.69 -9.21
C ILE A 8 -6.09 9.08 -10.35
N THR A 9 -4.79 8.94 -10.14
CA THR A 9 -3.75 9.30 -11.12
C THR A 9 -3.17 8.11 -11.86
N ASP A 10 -3.29 6.91 -11.29
CA ASP A 10 -2.87 5.67 -11.93
C ASP A 10 -3.62 4.47 -11.36
N ILE A 11 -3.77 3.41 -12.16
CA ILE A 11 -4.42 2.16 -11.79
C ILE A 11 -3.58 1.00 -12.32
N HIS A 12 -3.14 0.12 -11.42
CA HIS A 12 -2.43 -1.10 -11.76
C HIS A 12 -3.31 -2.32 -11.53
N GLU A 13 -3.50 -3.14 -12.54
CA GLU A 13 -4.13 -4.45 -12.41
C GLU A 13 -3.10 -5.44 -11.87
N GLU A 14 -3.24 -5.80 -10.61
CA GLU A 14 -2.30 -6.70 -9.92
C GLU A 14 -2.63 -8.18 -10.18
N THR A 15 -3.90 -8.51 -10.02
CA THR A 15 -4.49 -9.84 -10.21
C THR A 15 -5.88 -9.69 -10.83
N PRO A 16 -6.56 -10.78 -11.25
CA PRO A 16 -7.93 -10.68 -11.78
C PRO A 16 -8.94 -10.00 -10.86
N ASP A 17 -8.69 -9.98 -9.56
CA ASP A 17 -9.59 -9.42 -8.55
C ASP A 17 -8.97 -8.33 -7.66
N VAL A 18 -7.72 -7.92 -7.92
CA VAL A 18 -7.03 -6.86 -7.17
C VAL A 18 -6.52 -5.77 -8.09
N LYS A 19 -6.90 -4.52 -7.81
CA LYS A 19 -6.32 -3.32 -8.43
C LYS A 19 -5.63 -2.46 -7.37
N THR A 20 -4.53 -1.83 -7.74
CA THR A 20 -3.89 -0.78 -6.95
C THR A 20 -4.19 0.58 -7.58
N PHE A 21 -4.72 1.48 -6.77
CA PHE A 21 -5.07 2.85 -7.14
C PHE A 21 -4.02 3.81 -6.55
N CYS A 22 -3.42 4.64 -7.39
CA CYS A 22 -2.63 5.78 -6.97
C CYS A 22 -3.54 6.99 -6.86
N VAL A 23 -3.51 7.66 -5.72
CA VAL A 23 -4.41 8.77 -5.40
C VAL A 23 -3.62 9.98 -4.92
N THR A 24 -3.89 11.15 -5.49
CA THR A 24 -3.29 12.42 -5.11
C THR A 24 -4.36 13.40 -4.62
N ALA A 25 -3.93 14.46 -3.93
CA ALA A 25 -4.75 15.66 -3.78
C ALA A 25 -5.00 16.32 -5.16
N PRO A 26 -6.09 17.11 -5.32
CA PRO A 26 -6.40 17.74 -6.60
C PRO A 26 -5.30 18.68 -7.13
N ASP A 27 -4.52 19.27 -6.24
CA ASP A 27 -3.37 20.14 -6.53
C ASP A 27 -2.03 19.40 -6.55
N GLY A 28 -2.06 18.08 -6.44
CA GLY A 28 -0.90 17.19 -6.41
C GLY A 28 -0.42 16.85 -5.00
N GLY A 29 0.45 15.86 -4.92
CA GLY A 29 0.96 15.33 -3.66
C GLY A 29 0.00 14.38 -2.94
N LYS A 30 0.43 13.84 -1.82
CA LYS A 30 -0.40 12.96 -1.01
C LYS A 30 -1.47 13.72 -0.22
N LEU A 31 -2.55 13.04 0.13
CA LEU A 31 -3.70 13.63 0.83
C LEU A 31 -3.38 14.02 2.28
N PHE A 32 -2.61 13.20 2.97
CA PHE A 32 -2.23 13.38 4.38
C PHE A 32 -0.99 12.58 4.74
N GLU A 33 -0.33 12.95 5.83
CA GLU A 33 0.75 12.16 6.39
C GLU A 33 0.21 10.90 7.07
N HIS A 34 0.94 9.79 6.97
CA HIS A 34 0.60 8.53 7.62
C HIS A 34 1.87 7.79 8.05
N MET A 35 1.68 6.79 8.90
CA MET A 35 2.73 5.84 9.32
C MET A 35 2.47 4.45 8.73
N PRO A 36 3.51 3.60 8.56
CA PRO A 36 3.33 2.28 7.98
C PRO A 36 2.36 1.41 8.77
N GLY A 37 1.40 0.79 8.08
CA GLY A 37 0.36 -0.05 8.68
C GLY A 37 -0.94 0.66 8.96
N GLN A 38 -1.00 1.98 8.84
CA GLN A 38 -2.25 2.72 8.94
C GLN A 38 -3.15 2.53 7.72
N CYS A 39 -4.42 2.82 7.90
CA CYS A 39 -5.47 2.71 6.89
C CYS A 39 -6.22 4.03 6.71
N ALA A 40 -7.05 4.09 5.70
CA ALA A 40 -7.95 5.21 5.43
C ALA A 40 -9.33 4.70 5.06
N MET A 41 -10.35 5.53 5.31
CA MET A 41 -11.68 5.32 4.78
C MET A 41 -11.74 5.87 3.37
N VAL A 42 -12.01 5.02 2.40
CA VAL A 42 -12.27 5.39 1.02
C VAL A 42 -13.77 5.33 0.77
N CYS A 43 -14.31 6.42 0.30
CA CYS A 43 -15.73 6.57 0.05
C CYS A 43 -15.99 6.76 -1.45
N ALA A 44 -16.94 6.01 -1.96
CA ALA A 44 -17.55 6.21 -3.25
C ALA A 44 -18.89 6.94 -3.04
N PRO A 45 -19.03 8.22 -3.45
CA PRO A 45 -20.24 8.98 -3.23
C PRO A 45 -21.48 8.28 -3.78
N GLY A 46 -22.50 8.15 -2.92
CA GLY A 46 -23.76 7.49 -3.29
C GLY A 46 -23.73 5.94 -3.27
N VAL A 47 -22.58 5.35 -2.98
CA VAL A 47 -22.44 3.88 -2.87
C VAL A 47 -22.21 3.47 -1.42
N SER A 48 -21.02 3.71 -0.90
CA SER A 48 -20.61 3.32 0.46
C SER A 48 -19.23 3.86 0.80
N GLU A 49 -18.77 3.58 2.02
CA GLU A 49 -17.36 3.75 2.42
C GLU A 49 -16.80 2.45 3.00
N GLY A 50 -15.49 2.28 2.89
CA GLY A 50 -14.78 1.13 3.43
C GLY A 50 -13.37 1.48 3.88
N MET A 51 -12.84 0.71 4.80
CA MET A 51 -11.50 0.89 5.33
C MET A 51 -10.50 0.07 4.53
N PHE A 52 -9.46 0.75 4.01
CA PHE A 52 -8.39 0.12 3.23
C PHE A 52 -7.03 0.52 3.79
N SER A 53 -6.10 -0.44 3.80
CA SER A 53 -4.72 -0.16 4.17
C SER A 53 -4.06 0.76 3.16
N ILE A 54 -3.30 1.73 3.65
CA ILE A 54 -2.43 2.56 2.81
C ILE A 54 -1.21 1.71 2.48
N THR A 55 -1.08 1.30 1.22
CA THR A 55 -0.04 0.36 0.80
C THR A 55 1.26 1.05 0.36
N SER A 56 1.22 2.35 0.03
CA SER A 56 2.42 3.16 -0.20
C SER A 56 3.19 3.42 1.09
N SER A 57 4.51 3.55 0.97
CA SER A 57 5.34 3.98 2.09
C SER A 57 5.08 5.45 2.44
N PRO A 58 5.12 5.85 3.72
CA PRO A 58 5.06 7.26 4.11
C PRO A 58 6.23 8.10 3.59
N THR A 59 7.31 7.47 3.13
CA THR A 59 8.43 8.13 2.45
C THR A 59 8.07 8.66 1.06
N ASN A 60 7.05 8.05 0.41
CA ASN A 60 6.49 8.58 -0.82
C ASN A 60 5.70 9.86 -0.52
N LYS A 61 6.09 10.98 -1.14
CA LYS A 61 5.47 12.30 -0.95
C LYS A 61 4.53 12.70 -2.09
N GLU A 62 4.50 11.92 -3.17
CA GLU A 62 3.78 12.28 -4.39
C GLU A 62 2.33 11.80 -4.38
N TYR A 63 2.06 10.61 -3.86
CA TYR A 63 0.73 10.00 -3.86
C TYR A 63 0.57 8.99 -2.73
N GLN A 64 -0.67 8.57 -2.51
CA GLN A 64 -1.00 7.41 -1.69
C GLN A 64 -1.55 6.28 -2.55
N GLU A 65 -1.25 5.04 -2.18
CA GLU A 65 -1.74 3.85 -2.88
C GLU A 65 -2.66 3.03 -2.01
N PHE A 66 -3.67 2.46 -2.65
CA PHE A 66 -4.61 1.51 -2.06
C PHE A 66 -4.72 0.28 -2.97
N SER A 67 -4.34 -0.89 -2.46
CA SER A 67 -4.55 -2.16 -3.16
C SER A 67 -5.87 -2.75 -2.68
N ILE A 68 -6.83 -2.84 -3.59
CA ILE A 68 -8.24 -3.15 -3.29
C ILE A 68 -8.64 -4.42 -4.01
N LYS A 69 -9.05 -5.42 -3.22
CA LYS A 69 -9.64 -6.66 -3.74
C LYS A 69 -11.13 -6.45 -3.96
N ARG A 70 -11.62 -6.86 -5.13
CA ARG A 70 -13.04 -6.83 -5.46
C ARG A 70 -13.79 -7.93 -4.71
N CYS A 71 -14.68 -7.54 -3.80
CA CYS A 71 -15.44 -8.47 -2.95
C CYS A 71 -16.80 -7.93 -2.47
N GLY A 72 -17.39 -6.98 -3.16
CA GLY A 72 -18.70 -6.39 -2.81
C GLY A 72 -19.00 -5.14 -3.62
N ASP A 73 -20.10 -4.46 -3.32
CA ASP A 73 -20.60 -3.33 -4.12
C ASP A 73 -19.64 -2.17 -4.17
N LEU A 74 -19.12 -1.73 -3.01
CA LEU A 74 -18.14 -0.64 -2.94
C LEU A 74 -16.89 -0.96 -3.77
N THR A 75 -16.31 -2.13 -3.55
CA THR A 75 -15.07 -2.52 -4.23
C THR A 75 -15.28 -2.77 -5.72
N SER A 76 -16.46 -3.27 -6.12
CA SER A 76 -16.82 -3.41 -7.53
C SER A 76 -16.99 -2.04 -8.20
N TYR A 77 -17.60 -1.06 -7.52
CA TYR A 77 -17.68 0.31 -8.00
C TYR A 77 -16.28 0.93 -8.14
N LEU A 78 -15.44 0.82 -7.12
CA LEU A 78 -14.05 1.33 -7.17
C LEU A 78 -13.27 0.72 -8.35
N HIS A 79 -13.45 -0.58 -8.62
CA HIS A 79 -12.83 -1.27 -9.77
C HIS A 79 -13.35 -0.79 -11.13
N SER A 80 -14.51 -0.13 -11.22
CA SER A 80 -15.05 0.46 -12.45
C SER A 80 -14.50 1.86 -12.75
N LEU A 81 -13.84 2.49 -11.77
CA LEU A 81 -13.28 3.82 -11.92
C LEU A 81 -12.06 3.84 -12.84
N GLN A 82 -11.81 5.01 -13.41
CA GLN A 82 -10.73 5.27 -14.35
C GLN A 82 -9.79 6.35 -13.80
N VAL A 83 -8.61 6.45 -14.39
CA VAL A 83 -7.69 7.57 -14.16
C VAL A 83 -8.40 8.89 -14.46
N GLY A 84 -8.31 9.83 -13.53
CA GLY A 84 -9.00 11.12 -13.54
C GLY A 84 -10.29 11.15 -12.72
N ASP A 85 -10.84 10.01 -12.34
CA ASP A 85 -12.01 9.96 -11.47
C ASP A 85 -11.65 10.38 -10.04
N GLU A 86 -12.65 10.90 -9.32
CA GLU A 86 -12.52 11.37 -7.95
C GLU A 86 -13.17 10.39 -6.97
N ILE A 87 -12.51 10.24 -5.84
CA ILE A 87 -13.02 9.56 -4.64
C ILE A 87 -12.87 10.47 -3.44
N THR A 88 -13.53 10.18 -2.33
CA THR A 88 -13.23 10.87 -1.08
C THR A 88 -12.50 9.94 -0.14
N VAL A 89 -11.47 10.47 0.52
CA VAL A 89 -10.60 9.74 1.44
C VAL A 89 -10.48 10.50 2.74
N ARG A 90 -10.59 9.81 3.85
CA ARG A 90 -10.32 10.37 5.18
C ARG A 90 -9.41 9.44 5.98
N GLY A 91 -8.44 10.02 6.63
CA GLY A 91 -7.44 9.28 7.38
C GLY A 91 -6.32 10.20 7.91
N PRO A 92 -5.24 9.61 8.45
CA PRO A 92 -5.04 8.17 8.67
C PRO A 92 -5.80 7.63 9.89
N TYR A 93 -6.06 6.32 9.91
CA TYR A 93 -6.66 5.60 11.03
C TYR A 93 -5.79 4.42 11.45
N GLY A 94 -6.02 3.97 12.67
CA GLY A 94 -5.39 2.77 13.22
C GLY A 94 -3.97 2.99 13.76
N ASN A 95 -3.48 1.95 14.42
CA ASN A 95 -2.11 1.89 14.90
C ASN A 95 -1.13 1.70 13.73
N HIS A 96 0.16 1.89 13.99
CA HIS A 96 1.21 1.73 13.00
C HIS A 96 2.29 0.73 13.51
N PHE A 97 3.08 0.23 12.58
CA PHE A 97 4.27 -0.53 12.93
C PHE A 97 5.30 0.38 13.61
N PRO A 98 5.92 -0.04 14.70
CA PRO A 98 6.83 0.81 15.50
C PRO A 98 8.23 0.90 14.84
N VAL A 99 8.28 1.42 13.62
CA VAL A 99 9.49 1.46 12.77
C VAL A 99 10.55 2.41 13.29
N GLU A 100 10.14 3.47 14.02
CA GLU A 100 11.04 4.51 14.47
C GLU A 100 11.76 4.17 15.79
N ASP A 101 11.27 3.17 16.53
CA ASP A 101 11.82 2.80 17.84
C ASP A 101 12.07 1.30 17.97
N LYS A 102 11.01 0.49 18.12
CA LYS A 102 11.12 -0.93 18.50
C LYS A 102 11.73 -1.81 17.42
N LEU A 103 11.58 -1.45 16.16
CA LEU A 103 12.11 -2.22 15.02
C LEU A 103 13.52 -1.81 14.62
N LYS A 104 14.00 -0.63 15.04
CA LYS A 104 15.36 -0.17 14.73
C LYS A 104 16.42 -1.15 15.28
N GLY A 105 17.41 -1.44 14.43
CA GLY A 105 18.50 -2.36 14.74
C GLY A 105 18.10 -3.84 14.81
N LYS A 106 16.84 -4.19 14.53
CA LYS A 106 16.35 -5.57 14.58
C LYS A 106 16.45 -6.27 13.24
N ASN A 107 16.57 -7.59 13.29
CA ASN A 107 16.33 -8.45 12.15
C ASN A 107 14.81 -8.60 11.98
N LEU A 108 14.32 -8.40 10.77
CA LEU A 108 12.90 -8.34 10.48
C LEU A 108 12.49 -9.52 9.60
N LEU A 109 11.40 -10.18 9.95
CA LEU A 109 10.74 -11.19 9.15
C LEU A 109 9.30 -10.75 8.89
N PHE A 110 8.96 -10.52 7.62
CA PHE A 110 7.61 -10.21 7.16
C PHE A 110 6.96 -11.46 6.60
N ILE A 111 5.76 -11.78 7.08
CA ILE A 111 4.98 -12.94 6.61
C ILE A 111 3.65 -12.41 6.09
N ALA A 112 3.39 -12.62 4.80
CA ALA A 112 2.18 -12.17 4.12
C ALA A 112 1.46 -13.30 3.39
N GLY A 113 0.13 -13.21 3.29
CA GLY A 113 -0.71 -14.08 2.49
C GLY A 113 -1.68 -13.29 1.62
N GLY A 114 -1.70 -13.54 0.31
CA GLY A 114 -2.63 -12.88 -0.62
C GLY A 114 -2.61 -11.36 -0.52
N ILE A 115 -3.80 -10.74 -0.42
CA ILE A 115 -3.95 -9.28 -0.28
C ILE A 115 -3.41 -8.74 1.05
N GLY A 116 -3.09 -9.59 2.03
CA GLY A 116 -2.43 -9.21 3.28
C GLY A 116 -1.03 -8.61 3.07
N LEU A 117 -0.46 -8.69 1.87
CA LEU A 117 0.75 -7.95 1.51
C LEU A 117 0.51 -6.43 1.51
N ALA A 118 -0.70 -5.95 1.22
CA ALA A 118 -0.99 -4.52 1.10
C ALA A 118 -0.57 -3.68 2.33
N PRO A 119 -0.98 -4.01 3.57
CA PRO A 119 -0.51 -3.30 4.75
C PRO A 119 0.99 -3.48 5.01
N LEU A 120 1.55 -4.65 4.72
CA LEU A 120 2.98 -4.92 4.93
C LEU A 120 3.87 -4.22 3.92
N ARG A 121 3.40 -3.99 2.68
CA ARG A 121 4.17 -3.29 1.66
C ARG A 121 4.59 -1.89 2.13
N SER A 122 3.72 -1.18 2.83
CA SER A 122 4.04 0.15 3.37
C SER A 122 5.25 0.10 4.32
N VAL A 123 5.28 -0.87 5.24
CA VAL A 123 6.41 -1.01 6.17
C VAL A 123 7.64 -1.61 5.52
N ILE A 124 7.51 -2.55 4.59
CA ILE A 124 8.64 -3.11 3.84
C ILE A 124 9.37 -2.00 3.08
N ASN A 125 8.64 -1.18 2.31
CA ASN A 125 9.25 -0.08 1.55
C ASN A 125 9.84 0.99 2.48
N TYR A 126 9.18 1.30 3.60
CA TYR A 126 9.77 2.20 4.61
C TYR A 126 11.12 1.67 5.14
N VAL A 127 11.19 0.38 5.45
CA VAL A 127 12.43 -0.26 5.93
C VAL A 127 13.50 -0.26 4.84
N LEU A 128 13.15 -0.52 3.59
CA LEU A 128 14.09 -0.49 2.47
C LEU A 128 14.62 0.92 2.19
N ASP A 129 13.77 1.95 2.31
CA ASP A 129 14.17 3.35 2.16
C ASP A 129 15.06 3.86 3.30
N ASN A 130 14.99 3.21 4.47
CA ASN A 130 15.82 3.49 5.66
C ASN A 130 16.68 2.27 6.03
N ARG A 131 17.27 1.62 5.05
CA ARG A 131 17.87 0.29 5.17
C ARG A 131 18.91 0.15 6.26
N ASP A 132 19.74 1.17 6.46
CA ASP A 132 20.83 1.18 7.44
C ASP A 132 20.33 1.18 8.92
N ASP A 133 19.07 1.53 9.13
CA ASP A 133 18.45 1.54 10.46
C ASP A 133 18.03 0.13 10.94
N TYR A 134 18.13 -0.90 10.08
CA TYR A 134 17.60 -2.25 10.37
C TYR A 134 18.64 -3.34 10.10
N GLY A 135 18.49 -4.48 10.78
CA GLY A 135 19.26 -5.69 10.54
C GLY A 135 18.85 -6.43 9.26
N THR A 136 18.87 -7.76 9.26
CA THR A 136 18.42 -8.55 8.12
C THR A 136 16.92 -8.36 7.88
N VAL A 137 16.52 -8.38 6.61
CA VAL A 137 15.12 -8.28 6.20
C VAL A 137 14.77 -9.50 5.36
N ASP A 138 13.88 -10.32 5.87
CA ASP A 138 13.35 -11.50 5.18
C ASP A 138 11.85 -11.35 4.94
N ILE A 139 11.39 -11.78 3.76
CA ILE A 139 9.97 -11.70 3.37
C ILE A 139 9.52 -13.09 2.92
N LEU A 140 8.51 -13.62 3.60
CA LEU A 140 7.77 -14.82 3.21
C LEU A 140 6.40 -14.40 2.70
N TYR A 141 6.15 -14.62 1.42
CA TYR A 141 4.88 -14.26 0.79
C TYR A 141 4.29 -15.45 0.06
N GLY A 142 3.05 -15.77 0.36
CA GLY A 142 2.30 -16.86 -0.24
C GLY A 142 0.94 -16.42 -0.77
N SER A 143 0.47 -17.15 -1.79
CA SER A 143 -0.86 -17.02 -2.36
C SER A 143 -1.38 -18.39 -2.79
N ARG A 144 -2.65 -18.49 -3.19
CA ARG A 144 -3.24 -19.75 -3.66
C ARG A 144 -2.65 -20.21 -4.99
N SER A 145 -2.27 -19.25 -5.85
CA SER A 145 -1.63 -19.50 -7.15
C SER A 145 -0.66 -18.35 -7.47
N ALA A 146 0.15 -18.55 -8.51
CA ALA A 146 1.05 -17.50 -8.99
C ALA A 146 0.29 -16.26 -9.50
N ASP A 147 -0.89 -16.46 -10.08
CA ASP A 147 -1.74 -15.40 -10.62
C ASP A 147 -2.41 -14.54 -9.52
N ASP A 148 -2.40 -15.03 -8.28
CA ASP A 148 -2.92 -14.31 -7.10
C ASP A 148 -1.84 -13.50 -6.36
N LEU A 149 -0.59 -13.48 -6.85
CA LEU A 149 0.49 -12.70 -6.25
C LEU A 149 0.37 -11.21 -6.59
N VAL A 150 0.08 -10.40 -5.58
CA VAL A 150 0.00 -8.94 -5.68
C VAL A 150 1.40 -8.35 -5.72
N LYS A 151 1.63 -7.30 -6.52
CA LYS A 151 2.94 -6.61 -6.62
C LYS A 151 4.10 -7.52 -7.07
N LEU A 152 3.81 -8.55 -7.85
CA LEU A 152 4.82 -9.52 -8.28
C LEU A 152 6.02 -8.86 -8.97
N LYS A 153 5.78 -7.88 -9.83
CA LYS A 153 6.83 -7.13 -10.52
C LYS A 153 7.75 -6.38 -9.55
N GLU A 154 7.17 -5.69 -8.57
CA GLU A 154 7.93 -4.98 -7.53
C GLU A 154 8.78 -5.94 -6.69
N ILE A 155 8.22 -7.10 -6.33
CA ILE A 155 8.94 -8.13 -5.60
C ILE A 155 10.16 -8.61 -6.39
N GLN A 156 9.98 -8.90 -7.68
CA GLN A 156 11.04 -9.44 -8.53
C GLN A 156 12.09 -8.41 -8.91
N GLU A 157 11.68 -7.19 -9.26
CA GLU A 157 12.56 -6.16 -9.80
C GLU A 157 13.19 -5.26 -8.73
N VAL A 158 12.50 -5.05 -7.61
CA VAL A 158 12.95 -4.13 -6.56
C VAL A 158 13.42 -4.90 -5.32
N TRP A 159 12.54 -5.66 -4.67
CA TRP A 159 12.86 -6.27 -3.38
C TRP A 159 13.90 -7.38 -3.48
N MET A 160 13.84 -8.22 -4.52
CA MET A 160 14.84 -9.27 -4.72
C MET A 160 16.21 -8.72 -5.09
N ASN A 161 16.26 -7.58 -5.78
CA ASN A 161 17.51 -6.92 -6.16
C ASN A 161 18.14 -6.14 -5.01
N ALA A 162 17.36 -5.53 -4.14
CA ALA A 162 17.85 -4.88 -2.92
C ALA A 162 18.66 -5.83 -2.02
N ARG A 163 18.38 -7.15 -2.12
CA ARG A 163 19.08 -8.21 -1.40
C ARG A 163 20.47 -8.55 -1.98
N SER A 164 20.69 -8.30 -3.27
CA SER A 164 21.94 -8.66 -3.96
C SER A 164 23.07 -7.65 -3.74
N GLU A 165 22.76 -6.43 -3.37
CA GLU A 165 23.77 -5.39 -3.11
C GLU A 165 24.44 -5.56 -1.73
N GLU A 166 23.80 -6.21 -0.77
CA GLU A 166 24.36 -6.50 0.56
C GLU A 166 25.40 -7.65 0.56
N ARG A 167 25.58 -8.38 -0.53
CA ARG A 167 26.52 -9.50 -0.63
C ARG A 167 27.84 -9.15 -1.33
N ARG A 168 28.11 -7.86 -1.53
CA ARG A 168 29.40 -7.37 -2.07
C ARG A 168 30.21 -6.63 -0.96
#